data_b70e2d7b4fdbd7809b8fba76b8ebf98e
#
_entry.id   b70e2d7b4fdbd7809b8fba76b8ebf98e
#
_cell.length_a   1.000
_cell.length_b   1.000
_cell.length_c   1.000
_cell.angle_alpha   90.00
_cell.angle_beta   90.00
_cell.angle_gamma   90.00
#
_symmetry.space_group_name_H-M   'P 1'
#
loop_
_entity.id
_entity.type
_entity.pdbx_description
1 polymer ?
#
loop_
_entity_poly.entity_id
_entity_poly.type
_entity_poly.pdbx_seq_one_letter_code
_entity_poly.pdbx_strand_id
1 'polypeptide(L)'
;YLSPDLANNRQLEFVPGRGALGENVETQSNTIVQEMAAKTSGTYKTLYLPEQVSADAYKSLIRESSIADVLQDISQSDAVIHGIGLAQEMAQRRGYDSIKLSRLREKKAVTECFGCFFDENGKVVDRITQVGLQFENLYKIPHIFAFACGSRKAEAIKAYMPNAPHQTWLITDEGASNMILKGK
;
A
#
# COMPACT_ATOMS: atom_id res chain seq x y z
N TYR A 1 -15.11 4.56 -10.34
CA TYR A 1 -15.97 3.51 -10.93
C TYR A 1 -15.17 2.72 -11.95
N LEU A 2 -14.84 1.46 -11.63
CA LEU A 2 -14.33 0.51 -12.63
C LEU A 2 -15.55 -0.02 -13.40
N SER A 3 -15.55 0.13 -14.73
CA SER A 3 -16.57 -0.47 -15.60
C SER A 3 -16.13 -1.88 -15.99
N PRO A 4 -17.06 -2.87 -16.02
CA PRO A 4 -16.77 -4.21 -16.55
C PRO A 4 -16.21 -4.19 -17.97
N ASP A 5 -16.59 -3.19 -18.76
CA ASP A 5 -16.15 -3.02 -20.15
C ASP A 5 -14.64 -2.72 -20.26
N LEU A 6 -13.99 -2.26 -19.18
CA LEU A 6 -12.55 -2.03 -19.15
C LEU A 6 -11.72 -3.31 -19.06
N ALA A 7 -12.31 -4.44 -18.67
CA ALA A 7 -11.61 -5.71 -18.58
C ALA A 7 -11.34 -6.35 -19.96
N ASN A 8 -12.04 -5.93 -21.00
CA ASN A 8 -11.81 -6.20 -22.41
C ASN A 8 -11.40 -7.67 -22.72
N ASN A 9 -12.13 -8.65 -22.17
CA ASN A 9 -11.89 -10.09 -22.27
C ASN A 9 -10.55 -10.61 -21.69
N ARG A 10 -9.83 -9.81 -20.91
CA ARG A 10 -8.65 -10.29 -20.17
C ARG A 10 -9.11 -10.87 -18.84
N GLN A 11 -8.67 -12.08 -18.55
CA GLN A 11 -8.88 -12.69 -17.26
C GLN A 11 -7.93 -12.03 -16.25
N LEU A 12 -8.47 -11.13 -15.42
CA LEU A 12 -7.72 -10.46 -14.35
C LEU A 12 -7.79 -11.31 -13.08
N GLU A 13 -6.66 -11.47 -12.41
CA GLU A 13 -6.59 -12.03 -11.06
C GLU A 13 -6.11 -10.94 -10.10
N PHE A 14 -6.81 -10.80 -8.97
CA PHE A 14 -6.50 -9.81 -7.95
C PHE A 14 -5.97 -10.50 -6.69
N VAL A 15 -4.85 -9.99 -6.17
CA VAL A 15 -4.23 -10.49 -4.94
C VAL A 15 -4.02 -9.33 -3.96
N PRO A 16 -4.22 -9.54 -2.63
CA PRO A 16 -4.03 -8.48 -1.65
C PRO A 16 -2.54 -8.18 -1.48
N GLY A 17 -2.13 -6.93 -1.62
CA GLY A 17 -0.72 -6.54 -1.48
C GLY A 17 -0.16 -6.67 -0.06
N ARG A 18 -1.00 -6.90 0.95
CA ARG A 18 -0.61 -7.04 2.37
C ARG A 18 -1.66 -7.81 3.17
N GLY A 19 -1.25 -8.30 4.33
CA GLY A 19 -2.16 -8.86 5.33
C GLY A 19 -3.14 -7.83 5.91
N ALA A 20 -4.05 -8.30 6.76
CA ALA A 20 -5.10 -7.48 7.36
C ALA A 20 -4.54 -6.39 8.28
N LEU A 21 -5.10 -5.17 8.20
CA LEU A 21 -4.73 -4.02 9.01
C LEU A 21 -5.97 -3.33 9.59
N GLY A 22 -6.01 -3.23 10.93
CA GLY A 22 -7.13 -2.61 11.64
C GLY A 22 -8.39 -3.47 11.61
N GLU A 23 -9.50 -2.91 12.10
CA GLU A 23 -10.76 -3.64 12.32
C GLU A 23 -11.82 -3.40 11.23
N ASN A 24 -11.65 -2.37 10.40
CA ASN A 24 -12.64 -2.04 9.37
C ASN A 24 -12.56 -2.99 8.19
N VAL A 25 -13.58 -3.84 8.03
CA VAL A 25 -13.68 -4.86 6.99
C VAL A 25 -13.68 -4.26 5.58
N GLU A 26 -14.36 -3.13 5.37
CA GLU A 26 -14.50 -2.49 4.05
C GLU A 26 -13.16 -2.01 3.47
N THR A 27 -12.21 -1.70 4.34
CA THR A 27 -10.89 -1.21 3.94
C THR A 27 -9.80 -2.28 3.97
N GLN A 28 -10.16 -3.56 4.18
CA GLN A 28 -9.22 -4.66 4.11
C GLN A 28 -8.83 -4.97 2.66
N SER A 29 -7.57 -5.33 2.46
CA SER A 29 -7.07 -5.70 1.15
C SER A 29 -7.86 -6.85 0.53
N ASN A 30 -8.26 -7.84 1.33
CA ASN A 30 -9.09 -8.96 0.89
C ASN A 30 -10.47 -8.51 0.34
N THR A 31 -11.13 -7.57 1.02
CA THR A 31 -12.42 -7.02 0.57
C THR A 31 -12.26 -6.24 -0.74
N ILE A 32 -11.21 -5.42 -0.84
CA ILE A 32 -10.94 -4.62 -2.03
C ILE A 32 -10.70 -5.52 -3.25
N VAL A 33 -9.88 -6.56 -3.14
CA VAL A 33 -9.61 -7.46 -4.28
C VAL A 33 -10.86 -8.24 -4.70
N GLN A 34 -11.71 -8.64 -3.76
CA GLN A 34 -13.00 -9.27 -4.06
C GLN A 34 -13.91 -8.33 -4.85
N GLU A 35 -14.03 -7.07 -4.42
CA GLU A 35 -14.84 -6.09 -5.12
C GLU A 35 -14.30 -5.76 -6.52
N MET A 36 -12.98 -5.67 -6.66
CA MET A 36 -12.34 -5.44 -7.96
C MET A 36 -12.60 -6.62 -8.91
N ALA A 37 -12.46 -7.84 -8.44
CA ALA A 37 -12.76 -9.04 -9.21
C ALA A 37 -14.23 -9.06 -9.66
N ALA A 38 -15.18 -8.78 -8.75
CA ALA A 38 -16.60 -8.72 -9.07
C ALA A 38 -16.92 -7.67 -10.14
N LYS A 39 -16.30 -6.49 -10.07
CA LYS A 39 -16.51 -5.38 -11.03
C LYS A 39 -15.89 -5.64 -12.41
N THR A 40 -14.90 -6.50 -12.51
CA THR A 40 -14.18 -6.76 -13.76
C THR A 40 -14.42 -8.16 -14.30
N SER A 41 -15.31 -8.94 -13.70
CA SER A 41 -15.51 -10.37 -14.00
C SER A 41 -14.22 -11.19 -13.92
N GLY A 42 -13.29 -10.75 -13.06
CA GLY A 42 -12.01 -11.40 -12.78
C GLY A 42 -12.10 -12.41 -11.64
N THR A 43 -10.95 -12.93 -11.25
CA THR A 43 -10.77 -13.81 -10.09
C THR A 43 -9.99 -13.11 -8.98
N TYR A 44 -10.00 -13.67 -7.77
CA TYR A 44 -9.19 -13.14 -6.67
C TYR A 44 -8.70 -14.27 -5.76
N LYS A 45 -7.59 -14.00 -5.07
CA LYS A 45 -7.12 -14.79 -3.92
C LYS A 45 -7.20 -13.96 -2.65
N THR A 46 -7.10 -14.60 -1.51
CA THR A 46 -7.15 -13.93 -0.20
C THR A 46 -5.92 -14.31 0.63
N LEU A 47 -5.46 -13.37 1.45
CA LEU A 47 -4.36 -13.57 2.39
C LEU A 47 -4.90 -13.42 3.82
N TYR A 48 -5.19 -14.55 4.47
CA TYR A 48 -5.74 -14.59 5.83
C TYR A 48 -4.65 -14.52 6.91
N LEU A 49 -3.86 -13.45 6.86
CA LEU A 49 -2.83 -13.16 7.85
C LEU A 49 -2.94 -11.71 8.30
N PRO A 50 -2.59 -11.39 9.56
CA PRO A 50 -2.36 -10.00 9.96
C PRO A 50 -1.23 -9.38 9.13
N GLU A 51 -1.28 -8.05 8.95
CA GLU A 51 -0.18 -7.31 8.31
C GLU A 51 1.17 -7.54 9.03
N GLN A 52 1.14 -7.69 10.35
CA GLN A 52 2.33 -7.92 11.16
C GLN A 52 2.21 -9.21 11.95
N VAL A 53 3.25 -10.01 11.89
CA VAL A 53 3.44 -11.23 12.69
C VAL A 53 4.86 -11.25 13.25
N SER A 54 5.12 -12.05 14.29
CA SER A 54 6.48 -12.24 14.79
C SER A 54 7.36 -12.91 13.72
N ALA A 55 8.68 -12.71 13.80
CA ALA A 55 9.62 -13.30 12.84
C ALA A 55 9.54 -14.84 12.80
N ASP A 56 9.30 -15.49 13.95
CA ASP A 56 9.20 -16.95 14.01
C ASP A 56 7.86 -17.44 13.47
N ALA A 57 6.77 -16.74 13.74
CA ALA A 57 5.47 -17.03 13.12
C ALA A 57 5.56 -16.86 11.59
N TYR A 58 6.19 -15.81 11.10
CA TYR A 58 6.39 -15.58 9.66
C TYR A 58 7.11 -16.76 8.99
N LYS A 59 8.24 -17.23 9.58
CA LYS A 59 9.01 -18.38 9.04
C LYS A 59 8.18 -19.66 8.93
N SER A 60 7.25 -19.86 9.86
CA SER A 60 6.37 -21.03 9.85
C SER A 60 5.26 -20.85 8.81
N LEU A 61 4.62 -19.70 8.81
CA LEU A 61 3.46 -19.41 7.97
C LEU A 61 3.79 -19.41 6.46
N ILE A 62 4.95 -18.91 6.06
CA ILE A 62 5.36 -18.92 4.63
C ILE A 62 5.64 -20.33 4.08
N ARG A 63 5.67 -21.38 4.94
CA ARG A 63 5.81 -22.77 4.51
C ARG A 63 4.46 -23.43 4.21
N GLU A 64 3.38 -22.81 4.68
CA GLU A 64 2.03 -23.27 4.35
C GLU A 64 1.73 -22.97 2.88
N SER A 65 1.38 -23.97 2.08
CA SER A 65 1.21 -23.84 0.63
C SER A 65 0.21 -22.75 0.26
N SER A 66 -0.93 -22.67 0.95
CA SER A 66 -1.95 -21.65 0.69
C SER A 66 -1.47 -20.20 0.90
N ILE A 67 -0.47 -20.00 1.76
CA ILE A 67 0.14 -18.71 2.02
C ILE A 67 1.27 -18.45 1.03
N ALA A 68 2.14 -19.46 0.84
CA ALA A 68 3.26 -19.37 -0.08
C ALA A 68 2.82 -19.03 -1.51
N ASP A 69 1.76 -19.68 -2.00
CA ASP A 69 1.20 -19.43 -3.33
C ASP A 69 0.74 -17.97 -3.50
N VAL A 70 0.01 -17.43 -2.53
CA VAL A 70 -0.45 -16.02 -2.58
C VAL A 70 0.74 -15.05 -2.51
N LEU A 71 1.73 -15.31 -1.66
CA LEU A 71 2.93 -14.48 -1.57
C LEU A 71 3.75 -14.52 -2.87
N GLN A 72 3.78 -15.65 -3.55
CA GLN A 72 4.40 -15.79 -4.86
C GLN A 72 3.66 -14.93 -5.89
N ASP A 73 2.33 -15.00 -5.98
CA ASP A 73 1.52 -14.21 -6.90
C ASP A 73 1.72 -12.70 -6.65
N ILE A 74 1.75 -12.29 -5.37
CA ILE A 74 2.05 -10.89 -5.00
C ILE A 74 3.40 -10.46 -5.59
N SER A 75 4.42 -11.32 -5.49
CA SER A 75 5.77 -11.01 -5.97
C SER A 75 5.90 -10.98 -7.51
N GLN A 76 4.99 -11.64 -8.20
CA GLN A 76 4.95 -11.79 -9.67
C GLN A 76 3.84 -10.95 -10.32
N SER A 77 3.18 -10.08 -9.56
CA SER A 77 2.11 -9.23 -10.07
C SER A 77 2.60 -8.33 -11.22
N ASP A 78 1.79 -8.19 -12.26
CA ASP A 78 2.06 -7.28 -13.39
C ASP A 78 1.82 -5.82 -13.00
N ALA A 79 0.91 -5.58 -12.06
CA ALA A 79 0.54 -4.25 -11.64
C ALA A 79 0.26 -4.16 -10.13
N VAL A 80 0.53 -3.01 -9.55
CA VAL A 80 0.16 -2.64 -8.18
C VAL A 80 -0.70 -1.39 -8.18
N ILE A 81 -1.79 -1.44 -7.43
CA ILE A 81 -2.64 -0.29 -7.11
C ILE A 81 -2.53 -0.05 -5.61
N HIS A 82 -2.09 1.15 -5.21
CA HIS A 82 -1.95 1.46 -3.79
C HIS A 82 -2.27 2.92 -3.47
N GLY A 83 -2.54 3.19 -2.18
CA GLY A 83 -2.71 4.54 -1.66
C GLY A 83 -1.41 5.08 -1.04
N ILE A 84 -1.24 6.41 -1.03
CA ILE A 84 -0.19 7.09 -0.25
C ILE A 84 -0.79 7.46 1.11
N GLY A 85 -0.28 6.85 2.19
CA GLY A 85 -0.77 7.02 3.55
C GLY A 85 -0.21 8.26 4.24
N LEU A 86 -0.97 8.89 5.14
CA LEU A 86 -0.42 9.88 6.08
C LEU A 86 0.21 9.14 7.27
N ALA A 87 1.45 9.48 7.62
CA ALA A 87 2.23 8.73 8.60
C ALA A 87 1.51 8.53 9.93
N GLN A 88 0.93 9.60 10.51
CA GLN A 88 0.24 9.52 11.78
C GLN A 88 -1.05 8.69 11.73
N GLU A 89 -1.84 8.83 10.66
CA GLU A 89 -3.08 8.05 10.47
C GLU A 89 -2.78 6.56 10.31
N MET A 90 -1.76 6.23 9.52
CA MET A 90 -1.36 4.84 9.31
C MET A 90 -0.78 4.20 10.58
N ALA A 91 0.00 4.96 11.37
CA ALA A 91 0.50 4.51 12.66
C ALA A 91 -0.64 4.28 13.68
N GLN A 92 -1.63 5.17 13.72
CA GLN A 92 -2.83 5.01 14.56
C GLN A 92 -3.64 3.76 14.17
N ARG A 93 -3.85 3.53 12.88
CA ARG A 93 -4.52 2.30 12.37
C ARG A 93 -3.80 1.02 12.77
N ARG A 94 -2.48 1.08 13.00
CA ARG A 94 -1.66 -0.03 13.50
C ARG A 94 -1.61 -0.12 15.02
N GLY A 95 -2.37 0.71 15.74
CA GLY A 95 -2.43 0.70 17.19
C GLY A 95 -1.15 1.23 17.86
N TYR A 96 -0.41 2.13 17.21
CA TYR A 96 0.76 2.76 17.82
C TYR A 96 0.34 3.55 19.06
N ASP A 97 1.05 3.34 20.17
CA ASP A 97 0.89 4.10 21.39
C ASP A 97 1.39 5.55 21.25
N SER A 98 1.12 6.38 22.27
CA SER A 98 1.50 7.79 22.28
C SER A 98 3.02 8.00 22.14
N ILE A 99 3.83 7.10 22.66
CA ILE A 99 5.30 7.18 22.62
C ILE A 99 5.78 6.97 21.19
N LYS A 100 5.30 5.92 20.51
CA LYS A 100 5.64 5.65 19.11
C LYS A 100 5.16 6.75 18.18
N LEU A 101 3.94 7.27 18.40
CA LEU A 101 3.41 8.39 17.65
C LEU A 101 4.24 9.68 17.84
N SER A 102 4.71 9.96 19.06
CA SER A 102 5.63 11.08 19.33
C SER A 102 6.95 10.93 18.59
N ARG A 103 7.55 9.74 18.64
CA ARG A 103 8.80 9.45 17.89
C ARG A 103 8.68 9.68 16.39
N LEU A 104 7.55 9.30 15.78
CA LEU A 104 7.32 9.57 14.35
C LEU A 104 7.20 11.07 14.08
N ARG A 105 6.57 11.85 14.98
CA ARG A 105 6.51 13.32 14.87
C ARG A 105 7.88 13.97 15.01
N GLU A 106 8.67 13.56 16.00
CA GLU A 106 10.05 14.03 16.19
C GLU A 106 10.93 13.76 14.96
N LYS A 107 10.73 12.63 14.30
CA LYS A 107 11.37 12.26 13.05
C LYS A 107 10.77 12.94 11.82
N LYS A 108 9.75 13.80 12.00
CA LYS A 108 9.02 14.51 10.94
C LYS A 108 8.42 13.57 9.88
N ALA A 109 8.00 12.37 10.26
CA ALA A 109 7.35 11.44 9.36
C ALA A 109 6.04 12.02 8.83
N VAL A 110 5.92 12.18 7.51
CA VAL A 110 4.74 12.76 6.84
C VAL A 110 3.94 11.72 6.06
N THR A 111 4.58 10.68 5.54
CA THR A 111 3.91 9.64 4.75
C THR A 111 4.34 8.24 5.14
N GLU A 112 3.48 7.28 4.82
CA GLU A 112 3.77 5.85 4.93
C GLU A 112 3.29 5.13 3.68
N CYS A 113 4.18 4.30 3.10
CA CYS A 113 3.86 3.37 2.02
C CYS A 113 4.63 2.07 2.21
N PHE A 114 3.95 0.94 2.08
CA PHE A 114 4.54 -0.41 2.16
C PHE A 114 5.41 -0.63 3.40
N GLY A 115 4.96 -0.15 4.56
CA GLY A 115 5.68 -0.27 5.83
C GLY A 115 6.85 0.69 6.01
N CYS A 116 7.17 1.55 5.04
CA CYS A 116 8.18 2.59 5.17
C CYS A 116 7.56 3.93 5.53
N PHE A 117 8.06 4.55 6.58
CA PHE A 117 7.72 5.93 6.96
C PHE A 117 8.78 6.88 6.43
N PHE A 118 8.34 7.93 5.74
CA PHE A 118 9.23 8.93 5.13
C PHE A 118 9.02 10.30 5.78
N ASP A 119 10.11 11.04 5.97
CA ASP A 119 10.07 12.44 6.37
C ASP A 119 9.70 13.35 5.19
N GLU A 120 9.63 14.66 5.45
CA GLU A 120 9.32 15.70 4.46
C GLU A 120 10.30 15.75 3.27
N ASN A 121 11.53 15.23 3.45
CA ASN A 121 12.58 15.17 2.42
C ASN A 121 12.60 13.82 1.68
N GLY A 122 11.67 12.92 2.00
CA GLY A 122 11.61 11.59 1.40
C GLY A 122 12.59 10.58 2.00
N LYS A 123 13.28 10.90 3.10
CA LYS A 123 14.15 9.95 3.79
C LYS A 123 13.32 8.97 4.61
N VAL A 124 13.62 7.67 4.52
CA VAL A 124 13.01 6.66 5.38
C VAL A 124 13.50 6.86 6.82
N VAL A 125 12.55 7.14 7.73
CA VAL A 125 12.82 7.42 9.15
C VAL A 125 12.36 6.32 10.07
N ASP A 126 11.47 5.44 9.60
CA ASP A 126 11.04 4.26 10.33
C ASP A 126 10.56 3.17 9.37
N ARG A 127 10.58 1.91 9.81
CA ARG A 127 10.11 0.76 9.03
C ARG A 127 9.40 -0.25 9.90
N ILE A 128 8.41 -0.89 9.31
CA ILE A 128 7.78 -2.09 9.84
C ILE A 128 7.95 -3.22 8.84
N THR A 129 8.16 -4.42 9.34
CA THR A 129 8.10 -5.63 8.52
C THR A 129 6.64 -6.05 8.41
N GLN A 130 6.12 -6.05 7.20
CA GLN A 130 4.75 -6.46 6.91
C GLN A 130 4.72 -7.79 6.14
N VAL A 131 3.64 -8.54 6.29
CA VAL A 131 3.36 -9.70 5.44
C VAL A 131 2.79 -9.20 4.13
N GLY A 132 3.41 -9.57 3.01
CA GLY A 132 3.03 -9.16 1.67
C GLY A 132 4.14 -8.39 0.96
N LEU A 133 3.74 -7.50 0.06
CA LEU A 133 4.65 -6.74 -0.79
C LEU A 133 5.49 -5.76 0.02
N GLN A 134 6.81 -5.82 -0.15
CA GLN A 134 7.75 -4.89 0.47
C GLN A 134 8.05 -3.73 -0.48
N PHE A 135 8.44 -2.58 0.06
CA PHE A 135 8.76 -1.38 -0.73
C PHE A 135 9.82 -1.66 -1.79
N GLU A 136 10.86 -2.41 -1.46
CA GLU A 136 11.96 -2.75 -2.37
C GLU A 136 11.51 -3.65 -3.53
N ASN A 137 10.45 -4.42 -3.35
CA ASN A 137 9.93 -5.31 -4.40
C ASN A 137 9.14 -4.55 -5.48
N LEU A 138 8.69 -3.32 -5.18
CA LEU A 138 8.01 -2.48 -6.17
C LEU A 138 8.84 -2.25 -7.43
N TYR A 139 10.17 -2.18 -7.30
CA TYR A 139 11.07 -1.98 -8.44
C TYR A 139 11.01 -3.09 -9.48
N LYS A 140 10.47 -4.26 -9.12
CA LYS A 140 10.32 -5.42 -10.01
C LYS A 140 8.95 -5.47 -10.70
N ILE A 141 7.98 -4.66 -10.25
CA ILE A 141 6.62 -4.66 -10.78
C ILE A 141 6.52 -3.69 -11.95
N PRO A 142 6.06 -4.14 -13.13
CA PRO A 142 6.05 -3.33 -14.35
C PRO A 142 5.18 -2.08 -14.27
N HIS A 143 4.02 -2.17 -13.60
CA HIS A 143 3.05 -1.08 -13.56
C HIS A 143 2.64 -0.75 -12.12
N ILE A 144 2.83 0.50 -11.70
CA ILE A 144 2.49 0.94 -10.35
C ILE A 144 1.58 2.15 -10.43
N PHE A 145 0.42 2.09 -9.75
CA PHE A 145 -0.56 3.15 -9.69
C PHE A 145 -0.72 3.61 -8.24
N ALA A 146 -0.20 4.80 -7.94
CA ALA A 146 -0.27 5.43 -6.63
C ALA A 146 -1.44 6.43 -6.59
N PHE A 147 -2.40 6.20 -5.70
CA PHE A 147 -3.59 7.06 -5.53
C PHE A 147 -3.46 7.91 -4.28
N ALA A 148 -3.61 9.23 -4.43
CA ALA A 148 -3.67 10.15 -3.30
C ALA A 148 -4.45 11.40 -3.68
N CYS A 149 -5.60 11.64 -3.05
CA CYS A 149 -6.51 12.75 -3.33
C CYS A 149 -6.73 13.63 -2.10
N GLY A 150 -6.99 14.91 -2.35
CA GLY A 150 -7.22 15.93 -1.34
C GLY A 150 -5.97 16.72 -0.97
N SER A 151 -6.15 18.02 -0.72
CA SER A 151 -5.06 18.97 -0.43
C SER A 151 -4.13 18.54 0.71
N ARG A 152 -4.67 17.86 1.73
CA ARG A 152 -3.89 17.35 2.87
C ARG A 152 -2.87 16.26 2.49
N LYS A 153 -2.98 15.64 1.30
CA LYS A 153 -2.04 14.63 0.80
C LYS A 153 -0.82 15.22 0.10
N ALA A 154 -0.80 16.51 -0.15
CA ALA A 154 0.26 17.17 -0.93
C ALA A 154 1.67 16.90 -0.39
N GLU A 155 1.89 17.06 0.91
CA GLU A 155 3.19 16.78 1.54
C GLU A 155 3.56 15.29 1.48
N ALA A 156 2.60 14.40 1.71
CA ALA A 156 2.81 12.97 1.59
C ALA A 156 3.20 12.54 0.17
N ILE A 157 2.56 13.11 -0.84
CA ILE A 157 2.90 12.89 -2.26
C ILE A 157 4.32 13.39 -2.54
N LYS A 158 4.65 14.60 -2.12
CA LYS A 158 5.99 15.20 -2.31
C LYS A 158 7.10 14.37 -1.67
N ALA A 159 6.84 13.79 -0.50
CA ALA A 159 7.79 12.94 0.21
C ALA A 159 7.95 11.55 -0.42
N TYR A 160 6.86 10.96 -0.93
CA TYR A 160 6.88 9.60 -1.48
C TYR A 160 7.41 9.55 -2.92
N MET A 161 6.91 10.40 -3.80
CA MET A 161 7.15 10.27 -5.26
C MET A 161 8.61 10.30 -5.69
N PRO A 162 9.53 11.07 -5.07
CA PRO A 162 10.95 11.02 -5.40
C PRO A 162 11.62 9.65 -5.14
N ASN A 163 11.02 8.85 -4.24
CA ASN A 163 11.51 7.52 -3.88
C ASN A 163 10.72 6.38 -4.54
N ALA A 164 9.62 6.71 -5.20
CA ALA A 164 8.83 5.72 -5.92
C ALA A 164 9.60 5.20 -7.14
N PRO A 165 9.42 3.93 -7.54
CA PRO A 165 9.97 3.43 -8.79
C PRO A 165 9.56 4.31 -9.97
N HIS A 166 10.45 4.49 -10.96
CA HIS A 166 10.23 5.40 -12.09
C HIS A 166 8.99 5.05 -12.95
N GLN A 167 8.54 3.79 -12.91
CA GLN A 167 7.31 3.33 -13.58
C GLN A 167 6.03 3.61 -12.77
N THR A 168 6.10 4.42 -11.70
CA THR A 168 4.94 4.77 -10.89
C THR A 168 4.13 5.91 -11.52
N TRP A 169 2.85 5.65 -11.72
CA TRP A 169 1.86 6.66 -12.13
C TRP A 169 1.16 7.21 -10.90
N LEU A 170 1.25 8.52 -10.69
CA LEU A 170 0.47 9.21 -9.66
C LEU A 170 -0.91 9.56 -10.19
N ILE A 171 -1.94 9.09 -9.52
CA ILE A 171 -3.33 9.48 -9.75
C ILE A 171 -3.76 10.37 -8.57
N THR A 172 -4.04 11.63 -8.88
CA THR A 172 -4.35 12.64 -7.86
C THR A 172 -5.43 13.61 -8.36
N ASP A 173 -5.87 14.51 -7.50
CA ASP A 173 -6.89 15.51 -7.81
C ASP A 173 -6.30 16.93 -7.90
N GLU A 174 -7.15 17.86 -8.32
CA GLU A 174 -6.80 19.28 -8.43
C GLU A 174 -6.39 19.86 -7.07
N GLY A 175 -7.04 19.46 -5.98
CA GLY A 175 -6.76 19.97 -4.64
C GLY A 175 -5.33 19.65 -4.19
N ALA A 176 -4.90 18.41 -4.34
CA ALA A 176 -3.53 18.00 -4.04
C ALA A 176 -2.53 18.64 -5.01
N SER A 177 -2.82 18.62 -6.32
CA SER A 177 -1.96 19.18 -7.36
C SER A 177 -1.69 20.69 -7.13
N ASN A 178 -2.72 21.46 -6.84
CA ASN A 178 -2.58 22.91 -6.56
C ASN A 178 -1.70 23.17 -5.33
N MET A 179 -1.81 22.36 -4.27
CA MET A 179 -0.95 22.51 -3.10
C MET A 179 0.50 22.12 -3.37
N ILE A 180 0.74 21.10 -4.20
CA ILE A 180 2.09 20.71 -4.62
C ILE A 180 2.76 21.81 -5.42
N LEU A 181 2.03 22.42 -6.37
CA LEU A 181 2.56 23.45 -7.27
C LEU A 181 2.76 24.81 -6.58
N LYS A 182 1.89 25.18 -5.62
CA LYS A 182 2.02 26.45 -4.86
C LYS A 182 3.20 26.44 -3.88
N GLY A 183 3.72 25.32 -3.51
CA GLY A 183 4.86 25.18 -2.61
C GLY A 183 6.22 25.21 -3.31
N LYS A 184 6.27 25.71 -4.55
CA LYS A 184 7.51 25.94 -5.31
C LYS A 184 7.97 27.40 -5.19
#